data_1b664a56f69795d68eeb954ee8580b20
#
_entry.id   1b664a56f69795d68eeb954ee8580b20
#
_cell.length_a   1.000
_cell.length_b   1.000
_cell.length_c   1.000
_cell.angle_alpha   90.00
_cell.angle_beta   90.00
_cell.angle_gamma   90.00
#
_symmetry.space_group_name_H-M   'P 1'
#
loop_
_entity.id
_entity.type
_entity.pdbx_description
1 polymer ?
#
loop_
_entity_poly.entity_id
_entity_poly.type
_entity_poly.pdbx_seq_one_letter_code
_entity_poly.pdbx_strand_id
1 'polypeptide(L)'
;MAKRLPHSCPPMNTKNSNDNRHQLNLPDTPFPMRGDLPKREPAWAQAWQDQGLYKKLRLARRGAPLFVLHDGPPYANGKLHIGHALNKVLKDMIVKSRQLAGFDAQYIPGWDCHGLPIENAIEKEHGRHLSRDEMQSKSRAFASAQIEQQKADFQRLGVLGEWDHPYRTMDPANEAGQIRAFKQVIERGFVYRGLKPVYWCFDCASSLAEFEIEYADKKSDTLDVAFLCAQPKQLAQAFG
;
A
#
# COMPACT_ATOMS: atom_id res chain seq x y z
N MET A 1 10.26 -23.59 45.93
CA MET A 1 11.55 -22.86 46.13
C MET A 1 12.66 -23.66 45.47
N ALA A 2 13.04 -23.30 44.26
CA ALA A 2 14.17 -23.91 43.55
C ALA A 2 15.29 -22.87 43.45
N LYS A 3 16.39 -23.15 44.16
CA LYS A 3 17.61 -22.30 44.16
C LYS A 3 18.32 -22.45 42.80
N ARG A 4 18.50 -21.35 42.08
CA ARG A 4 19.44 -21.28 40.95
C ARG A 4 20.86 -21.20 41.47
N LEU A 5 21.68 -22.14 41.01
CA LEU A 5 23.15 -22.10 41.23
C LEU A 5 23.78 -21.12 40.24
N PRO A 6 24.75 -20.31 40.62
CA PRO A 6 25.50 -19.44 39.71
C PRO A 6 26.56 -20.28 38.99
N HIS A 7 26.48 -20.36 37.65
CA HIS A 7 27.56 -20.84 36.81
C HIS A 7 28.64 -19.74 36.72
N SER A 8 29.59 -19.77 37.61
CA SER A 8 30.86 -19.08 37.44
C SER A 8 31.82 -19.98 36.65
N CYS A 9 32.08 -19.61 35.39
CA CYS A 9 33.21 -20.18 34.68
C CYS A 9 34.52 -19.77 35.41
N PRO A 10 35.42 -20.71 35.68
CA PRO A 10 36.72 -20.34 36.23
C PRO A 10 37.53 -19.54 35.22
N PRO A 11 38.40 -18.59 35.66
CA PRO A 11 39.24 -17.84 34.75
C PRO A 11 40.21 -18.78 34.04
N MET A 12 40.27 -18.69 32.71
CA MET A 12 41.30 -19.41 31.96
C MET A 12 42.66 -18.92 32.34
N ASN A 13 43.46 -19.86 32.79
CA ASN A 13 44.83 -19.65 33.22
C ASN A 13 45.71 -19.32 32.01
N THR A 14 46.04 -18.05 31.85
CA THR A 14 46.96 -17.55 30.82
C THR A 14 48.40 -17.70 31.29
N LYS A 15 48.98 -18.88 31.11
CA LYS A 15 50.42 -19.06 31.11
C LYS A 15 50.83 -20.26 30.28
N ASN A 16 51.00 -20.03 28.97
CA ASN A 16 52.07 -20.70 28.22
C ASN A 16 52.48 -19.82 27.04
N SER A 17 53.56 -19.08 27.26
CA SER A 17 54.11 -18.05 26.38
C SER A 17 55.04 -18.59 25.28
N ASN A 18 54.86 -19.80 24.78
CA ASN A 18 55.75 -20.34 23.76
C ASN A 18 55.11 -21.18 22.64
N ASP A 19 53.85 -21.02 22.37
CA ASP A 19 53.24 -21.63 21.19
C ASP A 19 52.69 -20.55 20.21
N ASN A 20 53.64 -19.89 19.53
CA ASN A 20 53.33 -18.89 18.48
C ASN A 20 52.81 -19.53 17.19
N ARG A 21 52.59 -20.85 17.13
CA ARG A 21 52.23 -21.56 15.89
C ARG A 21 50.80 -21.38 15.44
N HIS A 22 49.91 -20.82 16.28
CA HIS A 22 48.51 -20.69 15.99
C HIS A 22 47.89 -19.37 16.48
N GLN A 23 48.63 -18.28 16.45
CA GLN A 23 48.08 -16.97 16.77
C GLN A 23 47.07 -16.57 15.69
N LEU A 24 45.81 -16.57 16.07
CA LEU A 24 44.76 -16.11 15.21
C LEU A 24 44.82 -14.58 15.11
N ASN A 25 45.07 -14.06 13.90
CA ASN A 25 44.94 -12.64 13.61
C ASN A 25 43.46 -12.32 13.42
N LEU A 26 42.73 -12.16 14.51
CA LEU A 26 41.36 -11.67 14.46
C LEU A 26 41.42 -10.15 14.26
N PRO A 27 40.65 -9.60 13.32
CA PRO A 27 40.58 -8.16 13.15
C PRO A 27 39.98 -7.51 14.40
N ASP A 28 40.71 -6.53 14.94
CA ASP A 28 40.12 -5.62 15.94
C ASP A 28 39.28 -4.60 15.19
N THR A 29 37.96 -4.73 15.29
CA THR A 29 37.02 -3.92 14.53
C THR A 29 35.81 -3.53 15.39
N PRO A 30 35.36 -2.27 15.32
CA PRO A 30 34.11 -1.86 15.95
C PRO A 30 32.85 -2.42 15.21
N PHE A 31 33.05 -3.16 14.11
CA PHE A 31 31.93 -3.78 13.39
C PHE A 31 31.29 -4.85 14.25
N PRO A 32 29.98 -4.74 14.56
CA PRO A 32 29.33 -5.66 15.47
C PRO A 32 29.16 -7.05 14.84
N MET A 33 29.53 -8.09 15.61
CA MET A 33 29.42 -9.49 15.18
C MET A 33 27.95 -9.95 14.97
N ARG A 34 26.99 -9.28 15.61
CA ARG A 34 25.55 -9.56 15.46
C ARG A 34 24.87 -8.40 14.76
N GLY A 35 23.98 -8.71 13.81
CA GLY A 35 23.21 -7.70 13.09
C GLY A 35 22.32 -6.88 14.02
N ASP A 36 21.61 -7.54 14.94
CA ASP A 36 20.63 -6.95 15.90
C ASP A 36 19.72 -5.89 15.23
N LEU A 37 19.25 -6.22 14.02
CA LEU A 37 18.52 -5.31 13.14
C LEU A 37 17.29 -4.68 13.79
N PRO A 38 16.47 -5.42 14.58
CA PRO A 38 15.30 -4.81 15.22
C PRO A 38 15.63 -3.61 16.11
N LYS A 39 16.83 -3.55 16.68
CA LYS A 39 17.28 -2.41 17.49
C LYS A 39 17.99 -1.32 16.68
N ARG A 40 18.72 -1.71 15.63
CA ARG A 40 19.57 -0.78 14.86
C ARG A 40 18.82 -0.07 13.75
N GLU A 41 17.93 -0.78 13.05
CA GLU A 41 17.16 -0.22 11.94
C GLU A 41 16.34 1.04 12.29
N PRO A 42 15.64 1.12 13.44
CA PRO A 42 14.91 2.33 13.80
C PRO A 42 15.80 3.57 13.83
N ALA A 43 16.99 3.45 14.43
CA ALA A 43 17.94 4.55 14.52
C ALA A 43 18.49 4.93 13.13
N TRP A 44 18.75 3.95 12.27
CA TRP A 44 19.18 4.23 10.89
C TRP A 44 18.10 4.91 10.07
N ALA A 45 16.87 4.40 10.11
CA ALA A 45 15.76 5.00 9.39
C ALA A 45 15.53 6.45 9.82
N GLN A 46 15.58 6.71 11.13
CA GLN A 46 15.46 8.07 11.67
C GLN A 46 16.63 8.96 11.20
N ALA A 47 17.86 8.48 11.28
CA ALA A 47 19.02 9.26 10.82
C ALA A 47 18.96 9.59 9.32
N TRP A 48 18.42 8.71 8.48
CA TRP A 48 18.23 9.00 7.05
C TRP A 48 17.19 10.10 6.82
N GLN A 49 16.14 10.14 7.61
CA GLN A 49 15.13 11.19 7.55
C GLN A 49 15.71 12.54 8.02
N ASP A 50 16.37 12.56 9.20
CA ASP A 50 16.95 13.77 9.78
C ASP A 50 18.01 14.41 8.87
N GLN A 51 18.78 13.57 8.17
CA GLN A 51 19.78 14.00 7.22
C GLN A 51 19.21 14.38 5.86
N GLY A 52 17.93 14.13 5.58
CA GLY A 52 17.31 14.36 4.28
C GLY A 52 17.98 13.52 3.17
N LEU A 53 18.29 12.24 3.47
CA LEU A 53 19.08 11.38 2.58
C LEU A 53 18.50 11.31 1.17
N TYR A 54 17.18 11.14 1.01
CA TYR A 54 16.56 11.10 -0.31
C TYR A 54 16.81 12.37 -1.13
N LYS A 55 16.65 13.54 -0.51
CA LYS A 55 16.92 14.83 -1.17
C LYS A 55 18.39 14.97 -1.58
N LYS A 56 19.32 14.54 -0.73
CA LYS A 56 20.76 14.52 -1.05
C LYS A 56 21.08 13.63 -2.25
N LEU A 57 20.49 12.43 -2.29
CA LEU A 57 20.67 11.49 -3.41
C LEU A 57 20.15 12.10 -4.72
N ARG A 58 18.96 12.72 -4.71
CA ARG A 58 18.39 13.40 -5.87
C ARG A 58 19.29 14.57 -6.34
N LEU A 59 19.81 15.36 -5.42
CA LEU A 59 20.73 16.46 -5.75
C LEU A 59 22.04 15.96 -6.34
N ALA A 60 22.62 14.89 -5.77
CA ALA A 60 23.87 14.29 -6.26
C ALA A 60 23.75 13.69 -7.67
N ARG A 61 22.53 13.35 -8.10
CA ARG A 61 22.24 12.79 -9.44
C ARG A 61 21.61 13.80 -10.40
N ARG A 62 21.58 15.09 -10.04
CA ARG A 62 21.01 16.13 -10.92
C ARG A 62 21.74 16.13 -12.28
N GLY A 63 20.97 16.02 -13.37
CA GLY A 63 21.50 15.95 -14.73
C GLY A 63 21.84 14.54 -15.23
N ALA A 64 21.78 13.52 -14.36
CA ALA A 64 21.85 12.12 -14.79
C ALA A 64 20.54 11.70 -15.50
N PRO A 65 20.56 10.60 -16.27
CA PRO A 65 19.34 10.07 -16.89
C PRO A 65 18.26 9.80 -15.85
N LEU A 66 17.05 10.30 -16.09
CA LEU A 66 15.91 10.16 -15.18
C LEU A 66 15.36 8.73 -15.22
N PHE A 67 15.13 8.15 -14.05
CA PHE A 67 14.37 6.91 -13.86
C PHE A 67 13.22 7.18 -12.92
N VAL A 68 11.98 7.01 -13.38
CA VAL A 68 10.78 7.21 -12.57
C VAL A 68 10.11 5.86 -12.32
N LEU A 69 9.96 5.50 -11.05
CA LEU A 69 9.11 4.38 -10.66
C LEU A 69 7.76 4.93 -10.18
N HIS A 70 6.73 4.70 -10.99
CA HIS A 70 5.37 5.07 -10.60
C HIS A 70 4.84 4.11 -9.53
N ASP A 71 4.25 4.66 -8.48
CA ASP A 71 3.64 3.85 -7.41
C ASP A 71 2.24 3.38 -7.83
N GLY A 72 1.95 2.08 -7.64
CA GLY A 72 0.58 1.59 -7.55
C GLY A 72 0.09 1.93 -6.15
N PRO A 73 -0.81 2.93 -6.01
CA PRO A 73 -1.13 3.47 -4.71
C PRO A 73 -1.95 2.47 -3.88
N PRO A 74 -1.56 2.17 -2.63
CA PRO A 74 -2.39 1.41 -1.71
C PRO A 74 -3.61 2.23 -1.29
N TYR A 75 -4.67 1.55 -0.85
CA TYR A 75 -5.79 2.22 -0.21
C TYR A 75 -5.37 2.92 1.08
N ALA A 76 -5.87 4.14 1.27
CA ALA A 76 -5.71 4.89 2.52
C ALA A 76 -6.69 4.37 3.59
N ASN A 77 -6.60 3.08 3.91
CA ASN A 77 -7.48 2.38 4.83
C ASN A 77 -6.74 1.28 5.58
N GLY A 78 -6.73 1.37 6.91
CA GLY A 78 -6.19 0.37 7.79
C GLY A 78 -4.66 0.30 7.87
N LYS A 79 -4.19 -0.65 8.67
CA LYS A 79 -2.77 -0.88 8.93
C LYS A 79 -2.12 -1.62 7.77
N LEU A 80 -0.79 -1.48 7.66
CA LEU A 80 -0.02 -2.24 6.69
C LEU A 80 -0.07 -3.74 7.00
N HIS A 81 -0.11 -4.54 5.96
CA HIS A 81 0.08 -5.99 6.02
C HIS A 81 1.32 -6.40 5.20
N ILE A 82 1.70 -7.67 5.29
CA ILE A 82 2.91 -8.19 4.65
C ILE A 82 2.96 -7.93 3.13
N GLY A 83 1.81 -7.92 2.45
CA GLY A 83 1.72 -7.60 1.02
C GLY A 83 2.15 -6.16 0.72
N HIS A 84 1.76 -5.20 1.55
CA HIS A 84 2.23 -3.82 1.45
C HIS A 84 3.75 -3.73 1.67
N ALA A 85 4.27 -4.42 2.69
CA ALA A 85 5.70 -4.44 2.99
C ALA A 85 6.50 -5.03 1.81
N LEU A 86 6.09 -6.18 1.29
CA LEU A 86 6.73 -6.81 0.13
C LEU A 86 6.76 -5.89 -1.08
N ASN A 87 5.62 -5.29 -1.43
CA ASN A 87 5.51 -4.39 -2.57
C ASN A 87 6.44 -3.17 -2.44
N LYS A 88 6.43 -2.50 -1.28
CA LYS A 88 7.22 -1.30 -1.06
C LYS A 88 8.72 -1.61 -0.95
N VAL A 89 9.12 -2.71 -0.33
CA VAL A 89 10.52 -3.13 -0.25
C VAL A 89 11.06 -3.46 -1.64
N LEU A 90 10.31 -4.17 -2.50
CA LEU A 90 10.73 -4.44 -3.87
C LEU A 90 10.90 -3.15 -4.69
N LYS A 91 9.98 -2.19 -4.57
CA LYS A 91 10.10 -0.88 -5.22
C LYS A 91 11.33 -0.12 -4.72
N ASP A 92 11.58 -0.12 -3.42
CA ASP A 92 12.75 0.52 -2.83
C ASP A 92 14.06 -0.10 -3.31
N MET A 93 14.13 -1.42 -3.43
CA MET A 93 15.28 -2.12 -4.03
C MET A 93 15.52 -1.68 -5.47
N ILE A 94 14.47 -1.56 -6.28
CA ILE A 94 14.57 -1.09 -7.68
C ILE A 94 15.10 0.35 -7.71
N VAL A 95 14.52 1.26 -6.93
CA VAL A 95 14.92 2.67 -6.88
C VAL A 95 16.37 2.80 -6.43
N LYS A 96 16.76 2.14 -5.35
CA LYS A 96 18.15 2.15 -4.83
C LYS A 96 19.13 1.54 -5.84
N SER A 97 18.77 0.45 -6.48
CA SER A 97 19.60 -0.18 -7.52
C SER A 97 19.83 0.77 -8.70
N ARG A 98 18.81 1.46 -9.17
CA ARG A 98 18.92 2.47 -10.24
C ARG A 98 19.73 3.67 -9.81
N GLN A 99 19.57 4.13 -8.57
CA GLN A 99 20.39 5.21 -8.00
C GLN A 99 21.88 4.83 -7.97
N LEU A 100 22.20 3.58 -7.55
CA LEU A 100 23.57 3.08 -7.57
C LEU A 100 24.13 2.92 -8.99
N ALA A 101 23.30 2.56 -9.96
CA ALA A 101 23.65 2.46 -11.36
C ALA A 101 23.83 3.83 -12.07
N GLY A 102 23.72 4.95 -11.35
CA GLY A 102 24.01 6.29 -11.88
C GLY A 102 22.81 7.06 -12.38
N PHE A 103 21.58 6.56 -12.23
CA PHE A 103 20.37 7.26 -12.62
C PHE A 103 19.93 8.26 -11.55
N ASP A 104 19.23 9.33 -11.96
CA ASP A 104 18.41 10.12 -11.06
C ASP A 104 17.08 9.38 -10.84
N ALA A 105 17.09 8.47 -9.85
CA ALA A 105 15.98 7.59 -9.57
C ALA A 105 14.93 8.26 -8.69
N GLN A 106 13.78 8.57 -9.28
CA GLN A 106 12.66 9.21 -8.60
C GLN A 106 11.61 8.20 -8.17
N TYR A 107 11.20 8.29 -6.91
CA TYR A 107 10.06 7.58 -6.37
C TYR A 107 9.13 8.54 -5.62
N ILE A 108 7.90 8.65 -6.11
CA ILE A 108 6.83 9.43 -5.45
C ILE A 108 5.81 8.42 -4.94
N PRO A 109 5.71 8.23 -3.61
CA PRO A 109 4.70 7.36 -3.03
C PRO A 109 3.30 7.90 -3.26
N GLY A 110 2.32 7.00 -3.39
CA GLY A 110 0.94 7.39 -3.63
C GLY A 110 -0.05 6.67 -2.74
N TRP A 111 -1.28 7.21 -2.66
CA TRP A 111 -2.43 6.62 -1.97
C TRP A 111 -3.70 6.75 -2.77
N ASP A 112 -4.46 5.65 -2.81
CA ASP A 112 -5.85 5.64 -3.26
C ASP A 112 -6.77 6.02 -2.10
N CYS A 113 -7.50 7.11 -2.28
CA CYS A 113 -8.27 7.76 -1.21
C CYS A 113 -9.78 7.70 -1.45
N HIS A 114 -10.25 6.93 -2.43
CA HIS A 114 -11.65 6.86 -2.81
C HIS A 114 -12.21 5.44 -2.67
N GLY A 115 -13.55 5.36 -2.66
CA GLY A 115 -14.30 4.13 -2.78
C GLY A 115 -14.81 3.52 -1.48
N LEU A 116 -15.53 2.42 -1.62
CA LEU A 116 -16.25 1.72 -0.55
C LEU A 116 -15.43 1.37 0.69
N PRO A 117 -14.13 1.00 0.61
CA PRO A 117 -13.38 0.67 1.82
C PRO A 117 -13.31 1.83 2.83
N ILE A 118 -13.26 3.08 2.36
CA ILE A 118 -13.23 4.27 3.21
C ILE A 118 -14.64 4.63 3.66
N GLU A 119 -15.61 4.66 2.72
CA GLU A 119 -17.00 4.98 3.01
C GLU A 119 -17.59 4.00 4.03
N ASN A 120 -17.37 2.70 3.86
CA ASN A 120 -17.79 1.67 4.83
C ASN A 120 -17.17 1.86 6.21
N ALA A 121 -15.92 2.33 6.32
CA ALA A 121 -15.31 2.62 7.60
C ALA A 121 -16.01 3.79 8.30
N ILE A 122 -16.35 4.85 7.55
CA ILE A 122 -17.09 6.00 8.06
C ILE A 122 -18.52 5.63 8.45
N GLU A 123 -19.23 4.82 7.64
CA GLU A 123 -20.58 4.35 7.97
C GLU A 123 -20.62 3.49 9.25
N LYS A 124 -19.60 2.64 9.46
CA LYS A 124 -19.49 1.83 10.68
C LYS A 124 -19.31 2.69 11.92
N GLU A 125 -18.60 3.80 11.83
CA GLU A 125 -18.30 4.68 12.96
C GLU A 125 -19.43 5.69 13.23
N HIS A 126 -20.04 6.24 12.17
CA HIS A 126 -20.95 7.39 12.26
C HIS A 126 -22.39 7.07 11.84
N GLY A 127 -22.68 5.86 11.34
CA GLY A 127 -23.99 5.48 10.82
C GLY A 127 -24.20 5.86 9.36
N ARG A 128 -25.31 5.37 8.77
CA ARG A 128 -25.63 5.48 7.33
C ARG A 128 -26.40 6.75 6.95
N HIS A 129 -26.70 7.63 7.86
CA HIS A 129 -27.57 8.81 7.62
C HIS A 129 -26.80 10.12 7.49
N LEU A 130 -25.54 10.05 7.10
CA LEU A 130 -24.72 11.23 6.85
C LEU A 130 -25.18 11.94 5.56
N SER A 131 -25.16 13.25 5.56
CA SER A 131 -25.27 14.03 4.35
C SER A 131 -24.05 13.79 3.45
N ARG A 132 -24.20 14.07 2.15
CA ARG A 132 -23.10 13.91 1.17
C ARG A 132 -21.85 14.69 1.59
N ASP A 133 -22.00 15.91 2.04
CA ASP A 133 -20.89 16.79 2.43
C ASP A 133 -20.20 16.29 3.69
N GLU A 134 -20.95 15.79 4.67
CA GLU A 134 -20.39 15.17 5.87
C GLU A 134 -19.64 13.88 5.53
N MET A 135 -20.18 13.02 4.66
CA MET A 135 -19.52 11.81 4.21
C MET A 135 -18.20 12.15 3.53
N GLN A 136 -18.18 13.10 2.59
CA GLN A 136 -16.96 13.51 1.89
C GLN A 136 -15.92 14.10 2.85
N SER A 137 -16.35 14.98 3.75
CA SER A 137 -15.45 15.62 4.72
C SER A 137 -14.81 14.59 5.66
N LYS A 138 -15.62 13.68 6.20
CA LYS A 138 -15.15 12.61 7.10
C LYS A 138 -14.24 11.62 6.38
N SER A 139 -14.59 11.24 5.15
CA SER A 139 -13.78 10.33 4.33
C SER A 139 -12.41 10.93 4.02
N ARG A 140 -12.32 12.22 3.68
CA ARG A 140 -11.05 12.91 3.46
C ARG A 140 -10.22 13.00 4.73
N ALA A 141 -10.82 13.29 5.87
CA ALA A 141 -10.13 13.33 7.16
C ALA A 141 -9.61 11.94 7.57
N PHE A 142 -10.43 10.91 7.42
CA PHE A 142 -10.04 9.52 7.66
C PHE A 142 -8.87 9.10 6.77
N ALA A 143 -9.00 9.28 5.45
CA ALA A 143 -7.93 8.94 4.51
C ALA A 143 -6.61 9.66 4.85
N SER A 144 -6.68 10.97 5.20
CA SER A 144 -5.49 11.72 5.61
C SER A 144 -4.82 11.13 6.84
N ALA A 145 -5.58 10.72 7.86
CA ALA A 145 -5.05 10.09 9.06
C ALA A 145 -4.40 8.73 8.75
N GLN A 146 -5.03 7.92 7.89
CA GLN A 146 -4.47 6.63 7.46
C GLN A 146 -3.19 6.81 6.65
N ILE A 147 -3.11 7.81 5.79
CA ILE A 147 -1.90 8.15 5.03
C ILE A 147 -0.74 8.44 5.96
N GLU A 148 -0.92 9.29 6.97
CA GLU A 148 0.17 9.62 7.89
C GLU A 148 0.64 8.40 8.69
N GLN A 149 -0.27 7.53 9.10
CA GLN A 149 0.10 6.27 9.77
C GLN A 149 0.89 5.34 8.84
N GLN A 150 0.37 5.07 7.64
CA GLN A 150 1.03 4.19 6.68
C GLN A 150 2.38 4.75 6.21
N LYS A 151 2.48 6.07 6.04
CA LYS A 151 3.73 6.78 5.72
C LYS A 151 4.80 6.51 6.78
N ALA A 152 4.45 6.66 8.05
CA ALA A 152 5.37 6.38 9.16
C ALA A 152 5.86 4.92 9.13
N ASP A 153 4.94 3.98 8.88
CA ASP A 153 5.27 2.55 8.79
C ASP A 153 6.19 2.25 7.60
N PHE A 154 5.94 2.83 6.42
CA PHE A 154 6.82 2.67 5.25
C PHE A 154 8.21 3.29 5.47
N GLN A 155 8.26 4.44 6.11
CA GLN A 155 9.54 5.06 6.48
C GLN A 155 10.30 4.21 7.50
N ARG A 156 9.58 3.55 8.43
CA ARG A 156 10.17 2.58 9.37
C ARG A 156 10.79 1.37 8.66
N LEU A 157 10.23 0.94 7.52
CA LEU A 157 10.81 -0.10 6.66
C LEU A 157 12.05 0.38 5.89
N GLY A 158 12.44 1.64 6.00
CA GLY A 158 13.60 2.21 5.33
C GLY A 158 13.37 2.58 3.85
N VAL A 159 12.12 2.67 3.43
CA VAL A 159 11.76 3.07 2.07
C VAL A 159 12.09 4.54 1.84
N LEU A 160 12.89 4.83 0.81
CA LEU A 160 13.26 6.18 0.41
C LEU A 160 12.34 6.70 -0.70
N GLY A 161 11.85 7.92 -0.56
CA GLY A 161 10.93 8.54 -1.52
C GLY A 161 10.61 9.99 -1.20
N GLU A 162 9.81 10.64 -2.05
CA GLU A 162 9.31 11.99 -1.84
C GLU A 162 8.09 11.98 -0.91
N TRP A 163 8.35 11.88 0.38
CA TRP A 163 7.33 11.78 1.41
C TRP A 163 6.63 13.10 1.75
N ASP A 164 7.22 14.23 1.37
CA ASP A 164 6.66 15.55 1.64
C ASP A 164 5.56 15.93 0.65
N HIS A 165 5.66 15.43 -0.59
CA HIS A 165 4.70 15.69 -1.67
C HIS A 165 4.23 14.37 -2.31
N PRO A 166 3.49 13.55 -1.58
CA PRO A 166 3.00 12.28 -2.11
C PRO A 166 1.89 12.50 -3.15
N TYR A 167 1.65 11.50 -3.98
CA TYR A 167 0.49 11.44 -4.85
C TYR A 167 -0.73 10.96 -4.06
N ARG A 168 -1.81 11.74 -4.03
CA ARG A 168 -3.07 11.38 -3.40
C ARG A 168 -4.21 11.54 -4.39
N THR A 169 -5.00 10.49 -4.61
CA THR A 169 -6.10 10.54 -5.59
C THR A 169 -7.15 11.58 -5.23
N MET A 170 -7.33 11.89 -3.93
CA MET A 170 -8.26 12.90 -3.44
C MET A 170 -7.79 14.37 -3.59
N ASP A 171 -6.57 14.60 -4.06
CA ASP A 171 -6.09 15.97 -4.26
C ASP A 171 -6.84 16.63 -5.42
N PRO A 172 -7.33 17.87 -5.27
CA PRO A 172 -8.16 18.52 -6.30
C PRO A 172 -7.51 18.58 -7.68
N ALA A 173 -6.18 18.68 -7.74
CA ALA A 173 -5.44 18.68 -9.01
C ALA A 173 -5.54 17.33 -9.73
N ASN A 174 -5.49 16.22 -8.96
CA ASN A 174 -5.63 14.87 -9.49
C ASN A 174 -7.07 14.59 -9.93
N GLU A 175 -8.06 14.95 -9.11
CA GLU A 175 -9.48 14.82 -9.47
C GLU A 175 -9.79 15.60 -10.76
N ALA A 176 -9.34 16.84 -10.86
CA ALA A 176 -9.50 17.64 -12.09
C ALA A 176 -8.74 17.03 -13.29
N GLY A 177 -7.59 16.41 -13.06
CA GLY A 177 -6.82 15.69 -14.08
C GLY A 177 -7.59 14.51 -14.64
N GLN A 178 -8.20 13.70 -13.77
CA GLN A 178 -9.03 12.55 -14.15
C GLN A 178 -10.24 12.99 -14.99
N ILE A 179 -10.94 14.06 -14.57
CA ILE A 179 -12.07 14.61 -15.32
C ILE A 179 -11.64 15.07 -16.71
N ARG A 180 -10.50 15.75 -16.82
CA ARG A 180 -9.96 16.20 -18.12
C ARG A 180 -9.59 15.02 -19.03
N ALA A 181 -8.98 13.98 -18.47
CA ALA A 181 -8.67 12.77 -19.22
C ALA A 181 -9.93 12.06 -19.68
N PHE A 182 -10.95 11.92 -18.82
CA PHE A 182 -12.22 11.32 -19.15
C PHE A 182 -12.97 12.11 -20.25
N LYS A 183 -12.93 13.44 -20.20
CA LYS A 183 -13.44 14.30 -21.27
C LYS A 183 -12.85 13.92 -22.64
N GLN A 184 -11.53 13.71 -22.72
CA GLN A 184 -10.89 13.32 -23.99
C GLN A 184 -11.36 11.94 -24.49
N VAL A 185 -11.66 11.00 -23.58
CA VAL A 185 -12.18 9.70 -23.93
C VAL A 185 -13.61 9.82 -24.51
N ILE A 186 -14.45 10.70 -23.92
CA ILE A 186 -15.79 11.02 -24.44
C ILE A 186 -15.69 11.66 -25.84
N GLU A 187 -14.84 12.68 -26.00
CA GLU A 187 -14.66 13.39 -27.27
C GLU A 187 -14.20 12.48 -28.41
N ARG A 188 -13.47 11.41 -28.09
CA ARG A 188 -13.06 10.38 -29.07
C ARG A 188 -14.14 9.32 -29.35
N GLY A 189 -15.32 9.41 -28.75
CA GLY A 189 -16.45 8.50 -29.01
C GLY A 189 -16.35 7.14 -28.33
N PHE A 190 -15.43 6.94 -27.37
CA PHE A 190 -15.28 5.66 -26.67
C PHE A 190 -16.27 5.47 -25.51
N VAL A 191 -17.03 6.51 -25.15
CA VAL A 191 -18.02 6.44 -24.08
C VAL A 191 -19.42 6.52 -24.65
N TYR A 192 -20.23 5.55 -24.31
CA TYR A 192 -21.66 5.53 -24.65
C TYR A 192 -22.48 5.08 -23.44
N ARG A 193 -23.75 5.44 -23.41
CA ARG A 193 -24.68 5.00 -22.38
C ARG A 193 -25.37 3.71 -22.83
N GLY A 194 -25.28 2.67 -22.03
CA GLY A 194 -25.90 1.37 -22.28
C GLY A 194 -26.39 0.71 -21.00
N LEU A 195 -27.19 -0.35 -21.16
CA LEU A 195 -27.61 -1.20 -20.06
C LEU A 195 -26.74 -2.46 -20.05
N LYS A 196 -26.20 -2.81 -18.89
CA LYS A 196 -25.45 -4.03 -18.67
C LYS A 196 -25.83 -4.60 -17.30
N PRO A 197 -26.10 -5.92 -17.18
CA PRO A 197 -26.26 -6.56 -15.88
C PRO A 197 -24.97 -6.38 -15.05
N VAL A 198 -25.13 -5.99 -13.80
CA VAL A 198 -24.03 -5.82 -12.86
C VAL A 198 -24.36 -6.53 -11.55
N TYR A 199 -23.33 -6.99 -10.85
CA TYR A 199 -23.50 -7.50 -9.51
C TYR A 199 -23.85 -6.34 -8.57
N TRP A 200 -24.83 -6.58 -7.69
CA TRP A 200 -25.33 -5.59 -6.76
C TRP A 200 -25.33 -6.15 -5.34
N CYS A 201 -24.75 -5.40 -4.42
CA CYS A 201 -24.82 -5.72 -3.00
C CYS A 201 -25.97 -4.97 -2.34
N PHE A 202 -26.93 -5.69 -1.77
CA PHE A 202 -28.08 -5.09 -1.07
C PHE A 202 -27.69 -4.44 0.25
N ASP A 203 -26.65 -4.96 0.91
CA ASP A 203 -26.17 -4.39 2.19
C ASP A 203 -25.42 -3.09 1.97
N CYS A 204 -24.57 -3.03 0.95
CA CYS A 204 -23.83 -1.81 0.60
C CYS A 204 -24.64 -0.82 -0.26
N ALA A 205 -25.79 -1.26 -0.81
CA ALA A 205 -26.60 -0.51 -1.78
C ALA A 205 -25.78 0.03 -2.97
N SER A 206 -24.84 -0.79 -3.46
CA SER A 206 -23.88 -0.44 -4.51
C SER A 206 -23.64 -1.59 -5.48
N SER A 207 -23.22 -1.24 -6.71
CA SER A 207 -22.65 -2.22 -7.65
C SER A 207 -21.29 -2.67 -7.18
N LEU A 208 -20.93 -3.93 -7.48
CA LEU A 208 -19.65 -4.52 -7.13
C LEU A 208 -18.75 -4.66 -8.36
N ALA A 209 -17.47 -4.41 -8.20
CA ALA A 209 -16.46 -4.84 -9.14
C ALA A 209 -16.25 -6.36 -9.03
N GLU A 210 -15.73 -6.99 -10.08
CA GLU A 210 -15.58 -8.45 -10.14
C GLU A 210 -14.72 -9.03 -8.99
N PHE A 211 -13.68 -8.31 -8.58
CA PHE A 211 -12.81 -8.72 -7.48
C PHE A 211 -13.39 -8.50 -6.08
N GLU A 212 -14.53 -7.82 -5.97
CA GLU A 212 -15.27 -7.59 -4.71
C GLU A 212 -16.35 -8.64 -4.48
N ILE A 213 -16.53 -9.57 -5.44
CA ILE A 213 -17.56 -10.60 -5.38
C ILE A 213 -17.03 -11.79 -4.59
N GLU A 214 -17.75 -12.14 -3.53
CA GLU A 214 -17.50 -13.35 -2.76
C GLU A 214 -18.60 -14.37 -3.05
N TYR A 215 -18.22 -15.63 -3.24
CA TYR A 215 -19.14 -16.73 -3.48
C TYR A 215 -19.27 -17.58 -2.22
N ALA A 216 -20.51 -17.88 -1.85
CA ALA A 216 -20.82 -18.79 -0.74
C ALA A 216 -21.98 -19.70 -1.12
N ASP A 217 -21.94 -20.93 -0.62
CA ASP A 217 -23.07 -21.85 -0.77
C ASP A 217 -24.26 -21.31 0.00
N LYS A 218 -25.36 -21.11 -0.71
CA LYS A 218 -26.62 -20.62 -0.14
C LYS A 218 -27.78 -21.49 -0.59
N LYS A 219 -28.61 -21.90 0.34
CA LYS A 219 -29.88 -22.56 0.04
C LYS A 219 -30.94 -21.49 -0.16
N SER A 220 -31.60 -21.48 -1.30
CA SER A 220 -32.69 -20.56 -1.62
C SER A 220 -33.82 -21.30 -2.30
N ASP A 221 -35.04 -20.78 -2.16
CA ASP A 221 -36.19 -21.31 -2.86
C ASP A 221 -36.16 -20.84 -4.31
N THR A 222 -36.61 -21.70 -5.22
CA THR A 222 -36.85 -21.35 -6.63
C THR A 222 -38.31 -20.96 -6.82
N LEU A 223 -38.55 -19.95 -7.63
CA LEU A 223 -39.90 -19.46 -7.94
C LEU A 223 -40.10 -19.35 -9.45
N ASP A 224 -41.08 -20.05 -9.95
CA ASP A 224 -41.51 -19.93 -11.32
C ASP A 224 -42.75 -19.05 -11.36
N VAL A 225 -42.72 -17.95 -12.15
CA VAL A 225 -43.80 -17.01 -12.28
C VAL A 225 -44.35 -17.08 -13.71
N ALA A 226 -45.62 -17.45 -13.82
CA ALA A 226 -46.32 -17.45 -15.11
C ALA A 226 -46.91 -16.05 -15.39
N PHE A 227 -46.63 -15.52 -16.56
CA PHE A 227 -47.21 -14.28 -17.06
C PHE A 227 -48.21 -14.58 -18.20
N LEU A 228 -49.37 -13.98 -18.14
CA LEU A 228 -50.31 -14.04 -19.23
C LEU A 228 -49.80 -13.21 -20.42
N CYS A 229 -49.70 -13.84 -21.58
CA CYS A 229 -49.30 -13.15 -22.78
C CYS A 229 -50.49 -12.29 -23.31
N ALA A 230 -50.29 -10.98 -23.39
CA ALA A 230 -51.29 -10.04 -23.89
C ALA A 230 -51.62 -10.25 -25.38
N GLN A 231 -50.67 -10.76 -26.15
CA GLN A 231 -50.83 -10.95 -27.62
C GLN A 231 -50.25 -12.31 -28.06
N PRO A 232 -50.89 -13.44 -27.67
CA PRO A 232 -50.36 -14.78 -27.91
C PRO A 232 -50.16 -15.13 -29.40
N LYS A 233 -51.00 -14.58 -30.29
CA LYS A 233 -50.84 -14.81 -31.74
C LYS A 233 -49.58 -14.16 -32.32
N GLN A 234 -49.22 -12.96 -31.88
CA GLN A 234 -48.00 -12.31 -32.32
C GLN A 234 -46.74 -13.01 -31.75
N LEU A 235 -46.84 -13.47 -30.51
CA LEU A 235 -45.75 -14.23 -29.90
C LEU A 235 -45.53 -15.55 -30.66
N ALA A 236 -46.59 -16.30 -30.98
CA ALA A 236 -46.49 -17.53 -31.76
C ALA A 236 -45.91 -17.30 -33.17
N GLN A 237 -46.26 -16.20 -33.84
CA GLN A 237 -45.67 -15.85 -35.14
C GLN A 237 -44.20 -15.48 -35.06
N ALA A 238 -43.72 -14.91 -33.94
CA ALA A 238 -42.32 -14.52 -33.74
C ALA A 238 -41.40 -15.72 -33.47
N PHE A 239 -41.94 -16.80 -32.93
CA PHE A 239 -41.15 -18.02 -32.57
C PHE A 239 -41.42 -19.21 -33.51
N GLY A 240 -42.23 -19.08 -34.53
CA GLY A 240 -42.52 -20.12 -35.54
C GLY A 240 -43.50 -21.14 -35.07
#